data_7604a0cb6a78a09c6442a9fca36b4b06
#
_entry.id   7604a0cb6a78a09c6442a9fca36b4b06
#
_cell.length_a   1.000
_cell.length_b   1.000
_cell.length_c   1.000
_cell.angle_alpha   90.00
_cell.angle_beta   90.00
_cell.angle_gamma   90.00
#
_symmetry.space_group_name_H-M   'P 1'
#
loop_
_entity.id
_entity.type
_entity.pdbx_description
1 polymer ?
#
loop_
_entity_poly.entity_id
_entity_poly.type
_entity_poly.pdbx_seq_one_letter_code
_entity_poly.pdbx_strand_id
1 'polypeptide(L)'
;MQKTALVIMAAGIGSRFGKGIKQLAPVGPCGEIIMDYSIHDALEAGFNKVVFIIRKDLEEEFRRVIGERIEKITEVEYVFQELDDLPEGFTKPADRTKPWGTGQAVLVAKKVLDEPFIVINADDYYGKEAYVKVHDYLVQEQPKDGKLHICMAGFRLGNTLSDNGSVTRGICHIENGQLTGVTETHDIFKTATGAESRNADGSVQELNVKDLVSMNMWGLTPDFMEILEKGFSEFLSGLAPEDTKKEYLLPELVDHLIKNKSAEVDVLETKDTWFGVTYQEDKETVMSAFKHLTEAGIYPQGLYQ
;
A
#
# COMPACT_ATOMS: atom_id res chain seq x y z
N MET A 1 -7.96 -21.62 12.10
CA MET A 1 -7.02 -20.71 11.42
C MET A 1 -7.30 -19.32 11.97
N GLN A 2 -6.29 -18.55 12.34
CA GLN A 2 -6.48 -17.20 12.84
C GLN A 2 -7.04 -16.33 11.70
N LYS A 3 -8.01 -15.45 12.00
CA LYS A 3 -8.48 -14.46 11.00
C LYS A 3 -7.41 -13.41 10.77
N THR A 4 -7.15 -13.10 9.52
CA THR A 4 -6.26 -12.02 9.07
C THR A 4 -6.82 -11.43 7.79
N ALA A 5 -6.74 -10.11 7.62
CA ALA A 5 -7.34 -9.43 6.49
C ALA A 5 -6.30 -8.79 5.55
N LEU A 6 -6.59 -8.82 4.26
CA LEU A 6 -5.94 -8.01 3.24
C LEU A 6 -6.77 -6.76 2.98
N VAL A 7 -6.23 -5.59 3.25
CA VAL A 7 -6.87 -4.30 3.00
C VAL A 7 -6.23 -3.64 1.78
N ILE A 8 -7.03 -3.37 0.75
CA ILE A 8 -6.57 -2.82 -0.53
C ILE A 8 -7.08 -1.40 -0.70
N MET A 9 -6.18 -0.43 -0.76
CA MET A 9 -6.51 0.96 -1.02
C MET A 9 -6.71 1.19 -2.52
N ALA A 10 -7.97 1.21 -2.96
CA ALA A 10 -8.38 1.34 -4.36
C ALA A 10 -9.25 2.59 -4.64
N ALA A 11 -9.37 3.52 -3.69
CA ALA A 11 -10.14 4.76 -3.85
C ALA A 11 -9.41 5.85 -4.67
N GLY A 12 -8.12 5.65 -4.99
CA GLY A 12 -7.29 6.62 -5.70
C GLY A 12 -7.85 6.95 -7.09
N ILE A 13 -7.90 8.25 -7.40
CA ILE A 13 -8.32 8.73 -8.73
C ILE A 13 -7.11 8.63 -9.66
N GLY A 14 -7.07 7.61 -10.49
CA GLY A 14 -6.09 7.50 -11.58
C GLY A 14 -6.30 8.55 -12.65
N SER A 15 -6.13 9.84 -12.32
CA SER A 15 -6.41 11.00 -13.18
C SER A 15 -5.56 11.06 -14.48
N ARG A 16 -4.58 10.16 -14.63
CA ARG A 16 -3.64 10.14 -15.76
C ARG A 16 -3.95 9.05 -16.80
N PHE A 17 -5.02 8.26 -16.63
CA PHE A 17 -5.29 7.05 -17.42
C PHE A 17 -6.49 7.17 -18.39
N GLY A 18 -6.79 8.34 -18.96
CA GLY A 18 -7.85 8.52 -19.97
C GLY A 18 -9.25 8.15 -19.41
N LYS A 19 -10.06 7.46 -20.23
CA LYS A 19 -11.43 7.05 -19.88
C LYS A 19 -11.49 5.67 -19.20
N GLY A 20 -10.82 5.47 -18.06
CA GLY A 20 -10.89 4.19 -17.35
C GLY A 20 -10.30 4.27 -15.95
N ILE A 21 -10.68 3.31 -15.09
CA ILE A 21 -10.13 3.18 -13.75
C ILE A 21 -8.80 2.42 -13.90
N LYS A 22 -7.70 3.12 -13.68
CA LYS A 22 -6.31 2.61 -13.85
C LYS A 22 -6.09 1.25 -13.20
N GLN A 23 -6.52 1.11 -11.95
CA GLN A 23 -6.33 -0.11 -11.15
C GLN A 23 -7.15 -1.32 -11.63
N LEU A 24 -8.12 -1.10 -12.54
CA LEU A 24 -8.92 -2.16 -13.14
C LEU A 24 -8.45 -2.55 -14.55
N ALA A 25 -7.32 -2.02 -15.01
CA ALA A 25 -6.79 -2.35 -16.33
C ALA A 25 -6.19 -3.77 -16.34
N PRO A 26 -6.59 -4.63 -17.30
CA PRO A 26 -6.01 -5.97 -17.45
C PRO A 26 -4.51 -5.91 -17.74
N VAL A 27 -3.75 -6.76 -17.04
CA VAL A 27 -2.29 -6.89 -17.19
C VAL A 27 -1.85 -8.36 -17.29
N GLY A 28 -2.64 -9.28 -16.79
CA GLY A 28 -2.37 -10.72 -16.87
C GLY A 28 -2.78 -11.37 -18.18
N PRO A 29 -2.24 -12.55 -18.50
CA PRO A 29 -2.46 -13.25 -19.78
C PRO A 29 -3.91 -13.70 -20.00
N CYS A 30 -4.69 -13.88 -18.92
CA CYS A 30 -6.10 -14.27 -18.99
C CYS A 30 -7.06 -13.12 -18.59
N GLY A 31 -6.55 -11.87 -18.55
CA GLY A 31 -7.33 -10.69 -18.23
C GLY A 31 -7.33 -10.31 -16.76
N GLU A 32 -6.43 -10.88 -15.97
CA GLU A 32 -6.22 -10.55 -14.59
C GLU A 32 -5.72 -9.09 -14.46
N ILE A 33 -6.10 -8.42 -13.39
CA ILE A 33 -5.58 -7.12 -12.97
C ILE A 33 -4.52 -7.30 -11.87
N ILE A 34 -3.75 -6.26 -11.53
CA ILE A 34 -2.71 -6.36 -10.48
C ILE A 34 -3.28 -6.87 -9.16
N MET A 35 -4.44 -6.37 -8.74
CA MET A 35 -5.09 -6.82 -7.50
C MET A 35 -5.39 -8.32 -7.47
N ASP A 36 -5.64 -8.96 -8.60
CA ASP A 36 -5.86 -10.42 -8.63
C ASP A 36 -4.63 -11.18 -8.13
N TYR A 37 -3.44 -10.76 -8.56
CA TYR A 37 -2.18 -11.35 -8.10
C TYR A 37 -1.93 -11.05 -6.62
N SER A 38 -2.18 -9.83 -6.17
CA SER A 38 -2.06 -9.45 -4.76
C SER A 38 -2.99 -10.27 -3.86
N ILE A 39 -4.24 -10.47 -4.27
CA ILE A 39 -5.21 -11.29 -3.54
C ILE A 39 -4.80 -12.77 -3.56
N HIS A 40 -4.39 -13.29 -4.71
CA HIS A 40 -3.91 -14.67 -4.84
C HIS A 40 -2.75 -14.93 -3.87
N ASP A 41 -1.74 -14.06 -3.86
CA ASP A 41 -0.55 -14.22 -3.03
C ASP A 41 -0.89 -14.08 -1.53
N ALA A 42 -1.78 -13.16 -1.18
CA ALA A 42 -2.25 -13.02 0.19
C ALA A 42 -3.02 -14.25 0.69
N LEU A 43 -3.93 -14.82 -0.15
CA LEU A 43 -4.67 -16.03 0.20
C LEU A 43 -3.72 -17.25 0.35
N GLU A 44 -2.73 -17.40 -0.53
CA GLU A 44 -1.70 -18.43 -0.39
C GLU A 44 -0.86 -18.25 0.87
N ALA A 45 -0.58 -17.02 1.28
CA ALA A 45 0.14 -16.70 2.52
C ALA A 45 -0.68 -17.01 3.80
N GLY A 46 -2.02 -17.13 3.69
CA GLY A 46 -2.91 -17.46 4.81
C GLY A 46 -3.90 -16.38 5.21
N PHE A 47 -3.91 -15.21 4.55
CA PHE A 47 -4.98 -14.22 4.72
C PHE A 47 -6.30 -14.84 4.25
N ASN A 48 -7.41 -14.50 4.92
CA ASN A 48 -8.70 -15.16 4.69
C ASN A 48 -9.89 -14.20 4.65
N LYS A 49 -9.62 -12.90 4.55
CA LYS A 49 -10.60 -11.84 4.32
C LYS A 49 -9.98 -10.76 3.46
N VAL A 50 -10.75 -10.19 2.55
CA VAL A 50 -10.36 -9.05 1.72
C VAL A 50 -11.26 -7.86 2.01
N VAL A 51 -10.66 -6.71 2.25
CA VAL A 51 -11.37 -5.44 2.45
C VAL A 51 -10.96 -4.47 1.35
N PHE A 52 -11.89 -4.10 0.50
CA PHE A 52 -11.66 -3.10 -0.55
C PHE A 52 -12.05 -1.71 -0.06
N ILE A 53 -11.11 -0.79 -0.05
CA ILE A 53 -11.36 0.64 0.17
C ILE A 53 -11.52 1.29 -1.19
N ILE A 54 -12.74 1.65 -1.54
CA ILE A 54 -13.10 2.22 -2.84
C ILE A 54 -13.89 3.53 -2.67
N ARG A 55 -14.18 4.20 -3.77
CA ARG A 55 -15.17 5.27 -3.81
C ARG A 55 -16.55 4.67 -4.04
N LYS A 56 -17.57 5.27 -3.43
CA LYS A 56 -18.96 4.79 -3.56
C LYS A 56 -19.48 4.80 -5.00
N ASP A 57 -19.09 5.80 -5.77
CA ASP A 57 -19.50 5.93 -7.18
C ASP A 57 -18.87 4.87 -8.11
N LEU A 58 -17.85 4.14 -7.64
CA LEU A 58 -17.17 3.08 -8.40
C LEU A 58 -17.61 1.67 -8.00
N GLU A 59 -18.48 1.51 -6.99
CA GLU A 59 -18.82 0.21 -6.39
C GLU A 59 -19.33 -0.78 -7.43
N GLU A 60 -20.29 -0.40 -8.27
CA GLU A 60 -20.91 -1.31 -9.24
C GLU A 60 -19.88 -1.83 -10.26
N GLU A 61 -19.08 -0.93 -10.84
CA GLU A 61 -18.05 -1.32 -11.79
C GLU A 61 -16.97 -2.17 -11.13
N PHE A 62 -16.55 -1.80 -9.92
CA PHE A 62 -15.53 -2.51 -9.16
C PHE A 62 -15.96 -3.95 -8.84
N ARG A 63 -17.21 -4.13 -8.35
CA ARG A 63 -17.77 -5.46 -8.09
C ARG A 63 -17.79 -6.32 -9.35
N ARG A 64 -18.26 -5.76 -10.47
CA ARG A 64 -18.31 -6.47 -11.76
C ARG A 64 -16.94 -6.90 -12.27
N VAL A 65 -15.91 -6.07 -12.09
CA VAL A 65 -14.56 -6.34 -12.63
C VAL A 65 -13.78 -7.31 -11.76
N ILE A 66 -13.85 -7.18 -10.43
CA ILE A 66 -13.06 -7.99 -9.52
C ILE A 66 -13.88 -8.60 -8.38
N GLY A 67 -14.79 -7.84 -7.77
CA GLY A 67 -15.48 -8.23 -6.54
C GLY A 67 -16.19 -9.56 -6.64
N GLU A 68 -17.07 -9.74 -7.64
CA GLU A 68 -17.90 -10.94 -7.81
C GLU A 68 -17.10 -12.24 -7.94
N ARG A 69 -15.86 -12.20 -8.44
CA ARG A 69 -15.02 -13.39 -8.51
C ARG A 69 -14.31 -13.68 -7.20
N ILE A 70 -13.93 -12.64 -6.45
CA ILE A 70 -13.25 -12.80 -5.16
C ILE A 70 -14.24 -13.23 -4.07
N GLU A 71 -15.46 -12.74 -4.09
CA GLU A 71 -16.55 -13.16 -3.18
C GLU A 71 -16.85 -14.67 -3.24
N LYS A 72 -16.47 -15.35 -4.33
CA LYS A 72 -16.65 -16.82 -4.47
C LYS A 72 -15.57 -17.63 -3.74
N ILE A 73 -14.46 -17.01 -3.38
CA ILE A 73 -13.29 -17.72 -2.86
C ILE A 73 -12.88 -17.29 -1.45
N THR A 74 -13.33 -16.11 -0.98
CA THR A 74 -13.01 -15.62 0.36
C THR A 74 -14.09 -14.65 0.86
N GLU A 75 -14.05 -14.31 2.16
CA GLU A 75 -14.85 -13.23 2.75
C GLU A 75 -14.41 -11.88 2.18
N VAL A 76 -15.36 -11.05 1.72
CA VAL A 76 -15.10 -9.74 1.12
C VAL A 76 -15.96 -8.67 1.76
N GLU A 77 -15.32 -7.55 2.12
CA GLU A 77 -15.98 -6.33 2.59
C GLU A 77 -15.63 -5.15 1.68
N TYR A 78 -16.57 -4.22 1.54
CA TYR A 78 -16.39 -2.98 0.80
C TYR A 78 -16.62 -1.81 1.74
N VAL A 79 -15.63 -0.93 1.81
CA VAL A 79 -15.71 0.31 2.58
C VAL A 79 -15.41 1.50 1.68
N PHE A 80 -15.97 2.65 2.01
CA PHE A 80 -15.97 3.79 1.10
C PHE A 80 -15.18 4.95 1.69
N GLN A 81 -14.18 5.41 0.93
CA GLN A 81 -13.45 6.62 1.24
C GLN A 81 -14.17 7.82 0.61
N GLU A 82 -14.89 8.58 1.42
CA GLU A 82 -15.63 9.75 0.98
C GLU A 82 -15.09 11.03 1.64
N LEU A 83 -15.23 12.16 0.93
CA LEU A 83 -14.74 13.46 1.43
C LEU A 83 -15.57 14.00 2.60
N ASP A 84 -16.84 13.62 2.66
CA ASP A 84 -17.78 14.09 3.68
C ASP A 84 -17.91 13.12 4.86
N ASP A 85 -17.19 11.96 4.85
CA ASP A 85 -17.12 11.03 5.97
C ASP A 85 -16.07 11.52 6.98
N LEU A 86 -16.51 12.39 7.86
CA LEU A 86 -15.70 13.09 8.88
C LEU A 86 -16.21 12.78 10.29
N PRO A 87 -15.33 12.82 11.30
CA PRO A 87 -15.74 12.74 12.70
C PRO A 87 -16.72 13.85 13.07
N GLU A 88 -17.53 13.59 14.10
CA GLU A 88 -18.49 14.59 14.62
C GLU A 88 -17.78 15.91 14.97
N GLY A 89 -18.40 17.02 14.57
CA GLY A 89 -17.88 18.38 14.81
C GLY A 89 -16.97 18.92 13.71
N PHE A 90 -16.62 18.12 12.70
CA PHE A 90 -15.82 18.56 11.55
C PHE A 90 -16.67 18.71 10.29
N THR A 91 -16.30 19.69 9.47
CA THR A 91 -16.92 19.90 8.16
C THR A 91 -15.84 20.07 7.09
N LYS A 92 -16.10 19.52 5.92
CA LYS A 92 -15.18 19.63 4.78
C LYS A 92 -15.09 21.09 4.31
N PRO A 93 -13.87 21.64 4.05
CA PRO A 93 -13.72 22.89 3.33
C PRO A 93 -14.46 22.86 1.97
N ALA A 94 -15.19 23.93 1.64
CA ALA A 94 -16.06 23.98 0.45
C ALA A 94 -15.33 23.64 -0.85
N ASP A 95 -14.10 24.11 -0.99
CA ASP A 95 -13.27 23.94 -2.19
C ASP A 95 -12.41 22.67 -2.18
N ARG A 96 -12.55 21.81 -1.16
CA ARG A 96 -11.77 20.58 -1.08
C ARG A 96 -12.31 19.53 -2.05
N THR A 97 -11.47 19.10 -2.96
CA THR A 97 -11.72 17.99 -3.90
C THR A 97 -10.72 16.83 -3.73
N LYS A 98 -9.62 17.07 -2.99
CA LYS A 98 -8.58 16.07 -2.77
C LYS A 98 -8.99 15.13 -1.63
N PRO A 99 -8.84 13.79 -1.80
CA PRO A 99 -9.02 12.83 -0.71
C PRO A 99 -8.19 13.19 0.53
N TRP A 100 -8.62 12.68 1.69
CA TRP A 100 -7.97 13.00 2.96
C TRP A 100 -6.62 12.28 3.19
N GLY A 101 -6.25 11.36 2.30
CA GLY A 101 -4.98 10.64 2.36
C GLY A 101 -5.12 9.18 2.79
N THR A 102 -3.99 8.48 2.84
CA THR A 102 -3.93 7.03 3.10
C THR A 102 -4.31 6.66 4.54
N GLY A 103 -4.07 7.53 5.51
CA GLY A 103 -4.50 7.31 6.89
C GLY A 103 -6.03 7.29 7.03
N GLN A 104 -6.73 8.25 6.43
CA GLN A 104 -8.20 8.24 6.43
C GLN A 104 -8.75 7.10 5.56
N ALA A 105 -8.08 6.74 4.46
CA ALA A 105 -8.45 5.58 3.67
C ALA A 105 -8.48 4.29 4.51
N VAL A 106 -7.45 4.03 5.31
CA VAL A 106 -7.43 2.86 6.20
C VAL A 106 -8.45 2.98 7.32
N LEU A 107 -8.66 4.18 7.85
CA LEU A 107 -9.60 4.42 8.96
C LEU A 107 -11.05 4.02 8.62
N VAL A 108 -11.50 4.21 7.36
CA VAL A 108 -12.88 3.82 6.98
C VAL A 108 -13.15 2.32 7.12
N ALA A 109 -12.11 1.49 7.18
CA ALA A 109 -12.23 0.06 7.40
C ALA A 109 -12.40 -0.33 8.88
N LYS A 110 -12.33 0.61 9.83
CA LYS A 110 -12.43 0.34 11.27
C LYS A 110 -13.64 -0.51 11.66
N LYS A 111 -14.79 -0.30 11.01
CA LYS A 111 -16.04 -0.99 11.35
C LYS A 111 -16.10 -2.46 10.91
N VAL A 112 -15.18 -2.88 10.06
CA VAL A 112 -15.14 -4.23 9.47
C VAL A 112 -13.86 -4.99 9.78
N LEU A 113 -12.95 -4.43 10.60
CA LEU A 113 -11.65 -5.02 10.94
C LEU A 113 -11.52 -5.23 12.43
N ASP A 114 -11.71 -6.49 12.87
CA ASP A 114 -11.47 -6.94 14.24
C ASP A 114 -10.24 -7.86 14.35
N GLU A 115 -9.60 -8.17 13.22
CA GLU A 115 -8.44 -9.03 13.07
C GLU A 115 -7.17 -8.26 12.65
N PRO A 116 -5.96 -8.81 12.86
CA PRO A 116 -4.73 -8.28 12.26
C PRO A 116 -4.84 -8.23 10.74
N PHE A 117 -4.26 -7.21 10.14
CA PHE A 117 -4.42 -6.97 8.71
C PHE A 117 -3.17 -6.40 8.05
N ILE A 118 -3.06 -6.62 6.74
CA ILE A 118 -2.07 -5.99 5.89
C ILE A 118 -2.74 -4.91 5.03
N VAL A 119 -2.08 -3.78 4.86
CA VAL A 119 -2.51 -2.69 3.96
C VAL A 119 -1.60 -2.63 2.74
N ILE A 120 -2.19 -2.54 1.55
CA ILE A 120 -1.48 -2.41 0.27
C ILE A 120 -2.15 -1.39 -0.66
N ASN A 121 -1.42 -0.95 -1.67
CA ASN A 121 -1.96 -0.18 -2.79
C ASN A 121 -2.56 -1.13 -3.84
N ALA A 122 -3.62 -0.71 -4.51
CA ALA A 122 -4.33 -1.49 -5.52
C ALA A 122 -3.59 -1.64 -6.86
N ASP A 123 -2.65 -0.75 -7.14
CA ASP A 123 -1.93 -0.66 -8.42
C ASP A 123 -0.47 -1.12 -8.34
N ASP A 124 -0.10 -1.77 -7.23
CA ASP A 124 1.23 -2.26 -6.95
C ASP A 124 1.26 -3.80 -6.86
N TYR A 125 2.27 -4.40 -7.47
CA TYR A 125 2.61 -5.81 -7.31
C TYR A 125 3.76 -5.94 -6.32
N TYR A 126 3.60 -6.81 -5.31
CA TYR A 126 4.51 -6.93 -4.18
C TYR A 126 5.30 -8.24 -4.14
N GLY A 127 4.89 -9.25 -4.93
CA GLY A 127 5.46 -10.60 -4.88
C GLY A 127 4.98 -11.43 -3.69
N LYS A 128 5.29 -12.73 -3.71
CA LYS A 128 4.76 -13.72 -2.77
C LYS A 128 5.43 -13.68 -1.38
N GLU A 129 6.76 -13.50 -1.34
CA GLU A 129 7.54 -13.57 -0.10
C GLU A 129 7.11 -12.48 0.90
N ALA A 130 6.79 -11.28 0.40
CA ALA A 130 6.35 -10.17 1.23
C ALA A 130 5.06 -10.51 2.00
N TYR A 131 4.06 -11.10 1.35
CA TYR A 131 2.80 -11.52 2.00
C TYR A 131 3.03 -12.59 3.06
N VAL A 132 3.84 -13.61 2.77
CA VAL A 132 4.17 -14.66 3.73
C VAL A 132 4.84 -14.09 4.98
N LYS A 133 5.84 -13.22 4.82
CA LYS A 133 6.54 -12.61 5.95
C LYS A 133 5.64 -11.75 6.82
N VAL A 134 4.80 -10.91 6.19
CA VAL A 134 3.86 -10.06 6.93
C VAL A 134 2.80 -10.92 7.63
N HIS A 135 2.25 -11.95 6.98
CA HIS A 135 1.30 -12.86 7.60
C HIS A 135 1.91 -13.59 8.80
N ASP A 136 3.10 -14.15 8.64
CA ASP A 136 3.81 -14.86 9.70
C ASP A 136 4.07 -13.96 10.93
N TYR A 137 4.36 -12.67 10.70
CA TYR A 137 4.48 -11.69 11.77
C TYR A 137 3.13 -11.42 12.46
N LEU A 138 2.07 -11.20 11.70
CA LEU A 138 0.76 -10.83 12.22
C LEU A 138 0.07 -11.92 13.03
N VAL A 139 0.38 -13.19 12.77
CA VAL A 139 -0.19 -14.33 13.51
C VAL A 139 0.60 -14.69 14.78
N GLN A 140 1.76 -14.05 15.02
CA GLN A 140 2.53 -14.23 16.24
C GLN A 140 1.94 -13.40 17.39
N GLU A 141 2.11 -13.91 18.61
CA GLU A 141 1.76 -13.14 19.81
C GLU A 141 2.74 -11.97 19.97
N GLN A 142 2.21 -10.75 20.00
CA GLN A 142 3.00 -9.54 20.12
C GLN A 142 3.34 -9.25 21.61
N PRO A 143 4.48 -8.58 21.91
CA PRO A 143 4.83 -8.17 23.25
C PRO A 143 3.75 -7.29 23.91
N LYS A 144 3.55 -7.45 25.22
CA LYS A 144 2.60 -6.66 26.02
C LYS A 144 3.33 -5.63 26.87
N ASP A 145 4.09 -4.76 26.22
CA ASP A 145 4.95 -3.74 26.87
C ASP A 145 4.35 -2.33 26.83
N GLY A 146 3.11 -2.22 26.36
CA GLY A 146 2.38 -0.95 26.25
C GLY A 146 2.67 -0.15 24.98
N LYS A 147 3.47 -0.70 24.08
CA LYS A 147 3.71 -0.14 22.75
C LYS A 147 2.87 -0.85 21.69
N LEU A 148 2.66 -0.19 20.58
CA LEU A 148 2.13 -0.80 19.38
C LEU A 148 3.26 -1.54 18.63
N HIS A 149 3.05 -2.83 18.36
CA HIS A 149 3.96 -3.65 17.55
C HIS A 149 3.34 -3.89 16.19
N ILE A 150 3.98 -3.36 15.15
CA ILE A 150 3.55 -3.45 13.75
C ILE A 150 4.75 -3.79 12.87
N CYS A 151 4.52 -4.13 11.62
CA CYS A 151 5.60 -4.41 10.69
C CYS A 151 5.39 -3.73 9.32
N MET A 152 6.46 -3.69 8.56
CA MET A 152 6.48 -3.20 7.20
C MET A 152 7.30 -4.15 6.32
N ALA A 153 6.84 -4.45 5.10
CA ALA A 153 7.68 -5.10 4.11
C ALA A 153 8.71 -4.09 3.56
N GLY A 154 9.99 -4.42 3.73
CA GLY A 154 11.10 -3.64 3.20
C GLY A 154 11.62 -4.24 1.91
N PHE A 155 11.51 -3.50 0.82
CA PHE A 155 11.99 -3.92 -0.51
C PHE A 155 13.39 -3.37 -0.76
N ARG A 156 14.25 -4.15 -1.41
CA ARG A 156 15.54 -3.63 -1.84
C ARG A 156 15.33 -2.56 -2.91
N LEU A 157 15.98 -1.41 -2.77
CA LEU A 157 15.86 -0.29 -3.71
C LEU A 157 16.03 -0.76 -5.16
N GLY A 158 17.06 -1.60 -5.42
CA GLY A 158 17.32 -2.12 -6.76
C GLY A 158 16.17 -2.92 -7.38
N ASN A 159 15.28 -3.51 -6.56
CA ASN A 159 14.12 -4.27 -7.00
C ASN A 159 12.86 -3.40 -7.21
N THR A 160 12.99 -2.07 -7.06
CA THR A 160 11.86 -1.12 -7.17
C THR A 160 12.12 0.00 -8.17
N LEU A 161 13.22 -0.07 -8.92
CA LEU A 161 13.61 0.95 -9.90
C LEU A 161 12.87 0.75 -11.22
N SER A 162 12.67 1.83 -11.97
CA SER A 162 12.10 1.82 -13.31
C SER A 162 13.19 1.96 -14.36
N ASP A 163 13.04 1.27 -15.49
CA ASP A 163 13.87 1.47 -16.68
C ASP A 163 13.38 2.67 -17.53
N ASN A 164 12.16 3.18 -17.26
CA ASN A 164 11.49 4.20 -18.06
C ASN A 164 11.61 5.62 -17.51
N GLY A 165 12.23 5.80 -16.33
CA GLY A 165 12.37 7.12 -15.74
C GLY A 165 12.74 7.11 -14.26
N SER A 166 12.65 8.27 -13.62
CA SER A 166 12.92 8.40 -12.19
C SER A 166 11.76 7.87 -11.34
N VAL A 167 12.10 7.45 -10.13
CA VAL A 167 11.13 7.06 -9.10
C VAL A 167 11.36 7.83 -7.82
N THR A 168 10.33 7.94 -6.97
CA THR A 168 10.44 8.43 -5.60
C THR A 168 10.28 7.26 -4.64
N ARG A 169 11.17 7.15 -3.64
CA ARG A 169 11.15 6.07 -2.64
C ARG A 169 11.41 6.58 -1.23
N GLY A 170 10.72 6.00 -0.28
CA GLY A 170 11.04 6.18 1.13
C GLY A 170 12.17 5.26 1.56
N ILE A 171 13.41 5.77 1.64
CA ILE A 171 14.56 5.00 2.11
C ILE A 171 14.45 4.81 3.61
N CYS A 172 14.48 3.56 4.06
CA CYS A 172 14.32 3.18 5.46
C CYS A 172 15.63 3.31 6.23
N HIS A 173 15.58 3.93 7.40
CA HIS A 173 16.64 3.87 8.41
C HIS A 173 16.28 2.77 9.39
N ILE A 174 17.20 1.81 9.58
CA ILE A 174 16.92 0.58 10.32
C ILE A 174 18.02 0.35 11.35
N GLU A 175 17.61 0.12 12.60
CA GLU A 175 18.49 -0.28 13.69
C GLU A 175 17.94 -1.57 14.34
N ASN A 176 18.76 -2.60 14.44
CA ASN A 176 18.39 -3.90 15.02
C ASN A 176 17.12 -4.54 14.40
N GLY A 177 16.88 -4.33 13.10
CA GLY A 177 15.70 -4.84 12.39
C GLY A 177 14.46 -3.94 12.50
N GLN A 178 14.50 -2.88 13.30
CA GLN A 178 13.40 -1.96 13.51
C GLN A 178 13.58 -0.67 12.71
N LEU A 179 12.48 -0.15 12.21
CA LEU A 179 12.44 1.13 11.51
C LEU A 179 12.63 2.28 12.50
N THR A 180 13.61 3.13 12.24
CA THR A 180 13.87 4.34 13.04
C THR A 180 13.47 5.63 12.33
N GLY A 181 13.22 5.54 11.02
CA GLY A 181 12.76 6.66 10.20
C GLY A 181 12.76 6.32 8.73
N VAL A 182 12.16 7.20 7.93
CA VAL A 182 12.11 7.09 6.47
C VAL A 182 12.52 8.43 5.87
N THR A 183 13.42 8.40 4.90
CA THR A 183 13.76 9.58 4.11
C THR A 183 13.15 9.47 2.72
N GLU A 184 12.16 10.32 2.41
CA GLU A 184 11.62 10.40 1.07
C GLU A 184 12.69 10.98 0.12
N THR A 185 13.06 10.17 -0.87
CA THR A 185 14.11 10.49 -1.86
C THR A 185 13.48 10.52 -3.23
N HIS A 186 13.58 11.68 -3.86
CA HIS A 186 13.01 11.94 -5.19
C HIS A 186 14.04 11.72 -6.30
N ASP A 187 13.54 11.64 -7.54
CA ASP A 187 14.34 11.59 -8.75
C ASP A 187 15.46 10.54 -8.69
N ILE A 188 15.11 9.34 -8.27
CA ILE A 188 16.00 8.20 -8.24
C ILE A 188 15.99 7.54 -9.63
N PHE A 189 17.17 7.50 -10.24
CA PHE A 189 17.39 6.86 -11.53
C PHE A 189 18.19 5.56 -11.38
N LYS A 190 17.83 4.56 -12.16
CA LYS A 190 18.62 3.35 -12.32
C LYS A 190 19.84 3.68 -13.18
N THR A 191 21.02 3.22 -12.78
CA THR A 191 22.26 3.38 -13.54
C THR A 191 22.81 2.01 -13.95
N ALA A 192 23.82 1.98 -14.79
CA ALA A 192 24.46 0.73 -15.22
C ALA A 192 25.09 -0.06 -14.04
N THR A 193 25.44 0.61 -12.95
CA THR A 193 26.15 0.02 -11.81
C THR A 193 25.36 0.11 -10.48
N GLY A 194 24.18 0.74 -10.49
CA GLY A 194 23.43 0.95 -9.24
C GLY A 194 22.25 1.91 -9.39
N ALA A 195 22.14 2.86 -8.49
CA ALA A 195 21.13 3.91 -8.48
C ALA A 195 21.72 5.25 -8.04
N GLU A 196 21.13 6.34 -8.51
CA GLU A 196 21.48 7.69 -8.10
C GLU A 196 20.24 8.55 -7.94
N SER A 197 20.22 9.49 -6.99
CA SER A 197 19.24 10.57 -6.95
C SER A 197 19.84 11.86 -7.49
N ARG A 198 19.01 12.64 -8.18
CA ARG A 198 19.41 13.93 -8.77
C ARG A 198 18.63 15.03 -8.06
N ASN A 199 19.34 15.84 -7.29
CA ASN A 199 18.73 16.91 -6.52
C ASN A 199 18.44 18.14 -7.41
N ALA A 200 17.53 19.00 -6.97
CA ALA A 200 17.13 20.21 -7.68
C ALA A 200 18.29 21.23 -7.87
N ASP A 201 19.32 21.16 -7.04
CA ASP A 201 20.54 21.98 -7.14
C ASP A 201 21.55 21.42 -8.16
N GLY A 202 21.24 20.30 -8.83
CA GLY A 202 22.08 19.60 -9.77
C GLY A 202 23.12 18.66 -9.15
N SER A 203 23.13 18.49 -7.83
CA SER A 203 23.97 17.49 -7.17
C SER A 203 23.42 16.10 -7.40
N VAL A 204 24.33 15.12 -7.46
CA VAL A 204 24.00 13.70 -7.63
C VAL A 204 24.47 12.94 -6.40
N GLN A 205 23.61 12.11 -5.85
CA GLN A 205 23.92 11.23 -4.73
C GLN A 205 23.82 9.76 -5.20
N GLU A 206 24.90 9.01 -5.07
CA GLU A 206 24.87 7.56 -5.26
C GLU A 206 24.07 6.90 -4.15
N LEU A 207 23.20 5.95 -4.52
CA LEU A 207 22.38 5.19 -3.61
C LEU A 207 22.75 3.71 -3.63
N ASN A 208 22.72 3.09 -2.46
CA ASN A 208 22.97 1.66 -2.35
C ASN A 208 21.69 0.90 -2.73
N VAL A 209 21.75 0.12 -3.80
CA VAL A 209 20.62 -0.71 -4.29
C VAL A 209 20.15 -1.79 -3.32
N LYS A 210 20.92 -2.06 -2.24
CA LYS A 210 20.56 -2.99 -1.18
C LYS A 210 19.81 -2.31 -0.02
N ASP A 211 19.78 -0.98 0.03
CA ASP A 211 19.01 -0.26 1.03
C ASP A 211 17.54 -0.64 0.92
N LEU A 212 16.88 -0.76 2.06
CA LEU A 212 15.46 -1.10 2.09
C LEU A 212 14.61 0.16 1.93
N VAL A 213 13.56 0.03 1.14
CA VAL A 213 12.60 1.09 0.89
C VAL A 213 11.18 0.66 1.25
N SER A 214 10.38 1.60 1.71
CA SER A 214 8.95 1.42 1.92
C SER A 214 8.21 1.52 0.59
N MET A 215 7.37 0.51 0.33
CA MET A 215 6.41 0.49 -0.79
C MET A 215 4.97 0.51 -0.29
N ASN A 216 4.76 1.09 0.91
CA ASN A 216 3.45 1.25 1.54
C ASN A 216 2.72 -0.06 1.83
N MET A 217 3.47 -1.12 2.16
CA MET A 217 2.97 -2.42 2.57
C MET A 217 3.17 -2.60 4.08
N TRP A 218 2.08 -2.46 4.85
CA TRP A 218 2.09 -2.39 6.31
C TRP A 218 1.29 -3.52 6.92
N GLY A 219 1.88 -4.24 7.90
CA GLY A 219 1.18 -5.19 8.75
C GLY A 219 0.77 -4.51 10.05
N LEU A 220 -0.52 -4.44 10.31
CA LEU A 220 -1.14 -3.64 11.38
C LEU A 220 -2.06 -4.51 12.25
N THR A 221 -2.33 -4.03 13.46
CA THR A 221 -3.27 -4.66 14.40
C THR A 221 -4.54 -3.81 14.57
N PRO A 222 -5.65 -4.37 15.07
CA PRO A 222 -6.88 -3.60 15.31
C PRO A 222 -6.68 -2.37 16.21
N ASP A 223 -5.78 -2.44 17.18
CA ASP A 223 -5.47 -1.32 18.09
C ASP A 223 -4.95 -0.09 17.34
N PHE A 224 -4.35 -0.27 16.17
CA PHE A 224 -3.92 0.83 15.32
C PHE A 224 -5.07 1.71 14.84
N MET A 225 -6.29 1.17 14.73
CA MET A 225 -7.47 1.92 14.29
C MET A 225 -7.89 3.03 15.25
N GLU A 226 -7.73 2.81 16.57
CA GLU A 226 -7.98 3.86 17.58
C GLU A 226 -6.99 5.01 17.46
N ILE A 227 -5.73 4.67 17.15
CA ILE A 227 -4.67 5.66 16.93
C ILE A 227 -4.92 6.45 15.64
N LEU A 228 -5.36 5.77 14.57
CA LEU A 228 -5.75 6.42 13.32
C LEU A 228 -6.91 7.41 13.52
N GLU A 229 -7.95 7.02 14.23
CA GLU A 229 -9.12 7.87 14.47
C GLU A 229 -8.77 9.13 15.27
N LYS A 230 -8.00 8.95 16.36
CA LYS A 230 -7.51 10.06 17.17
C LYS A 230 -6.61 10.99 16.34
N GLY A 231 -5.64 10.42 15.63
CA GLY A 231 -4.71 11.19 14.79
C GLY A 231 -5.42 11.93 13.65
N PHE A 232 -6.49 11.36 13.08
CA PHE A 232 -7.28 12.06 12.07
C PHE A 232 -8.04 13.25 12.63
N SER A 233 -8.60 13.12 13.83
CA SER A 233 -9.26 14.23 14.54
C SER A 233 -8.28 15.35 14.89
N GLU A 234 -7.05 14.99 15.34
CA GLU A 234 -5.97 15.95 15.61
C GLU A 234 -5.52 16.65 14.31
N PHE A 235 -5.34 15.90 13.22
CA PHE A 235 -5.02 16.43 11.90
C PHE A 235 -6.06 17.45 11.43
N LEU A 236 -7.36 17.13 11.51
CA LEU A 236 -8.44 18.02 11.13
C LEU A 236 -8.48 19.28 11.98
N SER A 237 -8.22 19.16 13.29
CA SER A 237 -8.16 20.30 14.21
C SER A 237 -7.01 21.27 13.92
N GLY A 238 -5.94 20.77 13.32
CA GLY A 238 -4.75 21.54 12.93
C GLY A 238 -4.82 22.17 11.53
N LEU A 239 -5.90 21.95 10.78
CA LEU A 239 -6.06 22.51 9.44
C LEU A 239 -6.44 24.00 9.48
N ALA A 240 -5.75 24.81 8.68
CA ALA A 240 -6.21 26.16 8.38
C ALA A 240 -7.34 26.12 7.31
N PRO A 241 -8.23 27.11 7.29
CA PRO A 241 -9.35 27.16 6.33
C PRO A 241 -8.92 27.04 4.85
N GLU A 242 -7.71 27.49 4.52
CA GLU A 242 -7.10 27.44 3.20
C GLU A 242 -6.44 26.10 2.87
N ASP A 243 -6.30 25.21 3.83
CA ASP A 243 -5.65 23.89 3.66
C ASP A 243 -6.53 22.87 2.94
N THR A 244 -6.85 23.14 1.67
CA THR A 244 -7.72 22.27 0.86
C THR A 244 -7.02 21.04 0.27
N LYS A 245 -5.68 20.93 0.41
CA LYS A 245 -4.86 19.89 -0.23
C LYS A 245 -4.03 19.03 0.72
N LYS A 246 -3.91 19.41 2.01
CA LYS A 246 -3.18 18.60 3.00
C LYS A 246 -3.82 17.22 3.15
N GLU A 247 -2.99 16.19 3.33
CA GLU A 247 -3.41 14.81 3.48
C GLU A 247 -2.94 14.25 4.81
N TYR A 248 -3.77 13.40 5.40
CA TYR A 248 -3.43 12.58 6.56
C TYR A 248 -2.82 11.27 6.05
N LEU A 249 -1.50 11.17 6.07
CA LEU A 249 -0.74 10.08 5.47
C LEU A 249 -0.37 9.02 6.51
N LEU A 250 -0.62 7.74 6.18
CA LEU A 250 -0.27 6.60 7.02
C LEU A 250 1.23 6.56 7.39
N PRO A 251 2.18 6.75 6.46
CA PRO A 251 3.60 6.76 6.80
C PRO A 251 4.00 7.89 7.76
N GLU A 252 3.38 9.07 7.66
CA GLU A 252 3.65 10.20 8.58
C GLU A 252 3.18 9.90 10.00
N LEU A 253 2.02 9.27 10.15
CA LEU A 253 1.54 8.82 11.46
C LEU A 253 2.49 7.80 12.05
N VAL A 254 2.91 6.79 11.28
CA VAL A 254 3.85 5.77 11.75
C VAL A 254 5.18 6.40 12.19
N ASP A 255 5.74 7.32 11.41
CA ASP A 255 6.96 8.07 11.75
C ASP A 255 6.79 8.84 13.07
N HIS A 256 5.62 9.48 13.27
CA HIS A 256 5.32 10.17 14.54
C HIS A 256 5.29 9.19 15.73
N LEU A 257 4.68 8.01 15.57
CA LEU A 257 4.62 6.99 16.61
C LEU A 257 6.00 6.42 16.95
N ILE A 258 6.88 6.25 15.98
CA ILE A 258 8.28 5.84 16.20
C ILE A 258 9.01 6.91 17.00
N LYS A 259 8.93 8.17 16.60
CA LYS A 259 9.64 9.30 17.24
C LYS A 259 9.22 9.53 18.68
N ASN A 260 7.95 9.32 19.02
CA ASN A 260 7.46 9.44 20.39
C ASN A 260 7.54 8.13 21.19
N LYS A 261 8.11 7.06 20.61
CA LYS A 261 8.30 5.74 21.21
C LYS A 261 7.01 5.01 21.58
N SER A 262 5.90 5.33 20.93
CA SER A 262 4.61 4.66 21.12
C SER A 262 4.45 3.43 20.24
N ALA A 263 5.27 3.26 19.21
CA ALA A 263 5.28 2.09 18.35
C ALA A 263 6.71 1.58 18.09
N GLU A 264 6.80 0.26 17.87
CA GLU A 264 7.94 -0.42 17.28
C GLU A 264 7.50 -1.03 15.94
N VAL A 265 8.32 -0.82 14.91
CA VAL A 265 8.02 -1.25 13.55
C VAL A 265 9.12 -2.17 13.06
N ASP A 266 8.83 -3.46 12.96
CA ASP A 266 9.78 -4.42 12.40
C ASP A 266 9.81 -4.32 10.88
N VAL A 267 11.02 -4.23 10.31
CA VAL A 267 11.21 -4.20 8.86
C VAL A 267 11.50 -5.62 8.35
N LEU A 268 10.55 -6.16 7.61
CA LEU A 268 10.62 -7.49 7.04
C LEU A 268 11.21 -7.40 5.62
N GLU A 269 12.53 -7.62 5.50
CA GLU A 269 13.19 -7.58 4.20
C GLU A 269 12.62 -8.64 3.25
N THR A 270 12.21 -8.25 2.06
CA THR A 270 11.86 -9.17 0.96
C THR A 270 12.83 -9.04 -0.22
N LYS A 271 13.00 -10.15 -0.94
CA LYS A 271 13.77 -10.21 -2.19
C LYS A 271 12.86 -10.06 -3.43
N ASP A 272 11.57 -9.96 -3.21
CA ASP A 272 10.61 -9.79 -4.29
C ASP A 272 10.93 -8.56 -5.15
N THR A 273 10.56 -8.64 -6.40
CA THR A 273 10.57 -7.49 -7.30
C THR A 273 9.21 -6.80 -7.20
N TRP A 274 9.25 -5.52 -6.84
CA TRP A 274 8.08 -4.67 -6.89
C TRP A 274 7.95 -4.03 -8.27
N PHE A 275 6.74 -3.93 -8.77
CA PHE A 275 6.41 -3.10 -9.93
C PHE A 275 4.94 -2.64 -9.86
N GLY A 276 4.66 -1.52 -10.52
CA GLY A 276 3.32 -0.94 -10.56
C GLY A 276 3.09 -0.23 -11.87
N VAL A 277 1.85 0.10 -12.16
CA VAL A 277 1.47 0.89 -13.33
C VAL A 277 1.36 2.34 -12.90
N THR A 278 2.44 3.12 -13.04
CA THR A 278 2.43 4.56 -12.74
C THR A 278 2.12 5.38 -13.99
N TYR A 279 2.68 5.00 -15.12
CA TYR A 279 2.49 5.61 -16.43
C TYR A 279 1.84 4.62 -17.38
N GLN A 280 1.25 5.12 -18.48
CA GLN A 280 0.65 4.26 -19.49
C GLN A 280 1.67 3.34 -20.16
N GLU A 281 2.90 3.81 -20.28
CA GLU A 281 4.04 3.09 -20.82
C GLU A 281 4.47 1.90 -19.95
N ASP A 282 4.23 1.95 -18.64
CA ASP A 282 4.53 0.85 -17.73
C ASP A 282 3.67 -0.39 -18.00
N LYS A 283 2.50 -0.21 -18.63
CA LYS A 283 1.55 -1.30 -18.85
C LYS A 283 2.15 -2.46 -19.64
N GLU A 284 2.88 -2.19 -20.71
CA GLU A 284 3.51 -3.23 -21.52
C GLU A 284 4.59 -3.99 -20.75
N THR A 285 5.38 -3.27 -19.94
CA THR A 285 6.39 -3.85 -19.05
C THR A 285 5.75 -4.75 -18.00
N VAL A 286 4.67 -4.30 -17.36
CA VAL A 286 3.92 -5.06 -16.36
C VAL A 286 3.26 -6.31 -16.98
N MET A 287 2.64 -6.18 -18.14
CA MET A 287 2.07 -7.32 -18.87
C MET A 287 3.15 -8.36 -19.24
N SER A 288 4.32 -7.91 -19.68
CA SER A 288 5.46 -8.79 -19.98
C SER A 288 5.96 -9.49 -18.72
N ALA A 289 6.02 -8.79 -17.58
CA ALA A 289 6.44 -9.37 -16.32
C ALA A 289 5.48 -10.48 -15.85
N PHE A 290 4.16 -10.25 -15.86
CA PHE A 290 3.18 -11.28 -15.49
C PHE A 290 3.17 -12.46 -16.42
N LYS A 291 3.31 -12.22 -17.74
CA LYS A 291 3.48 -13.31 -18.73
C LYS A 291 4.69 -14.17 -18.37
N HIS A 292 5.82 -13.54 -18.07
CA HIS A 292 7.05 -14.26 -17.70
C HIS A 292 6.89 -15.04 -16.39
N LEU A 293 6.24 -14.47 -15.38
CA LEU A 293 5.95 -15.15 -14.11
C LEU A 293 5.03 -16.38 -14.32
N THR A 294 4.05 -16.27 -15.22
CA THR A 294 3.18 -17.40 -15.59
C THR A 294 3.94 -18.47 -16.36
N GLU A 295 4.76 -18.10 -17.35
CA GLU A 295 5.61 -19.03 -18.11
C GLU A 295 6.65 -19.73 -17.22
N ALA A 296 7.15 -19.06 -16.19
CA ALA A 296 8.07 -19.62 -15.18
C ALA A 296 7.35 -20.52 -14.16
N GLY A 297 6.02 -20.66 -14.22
CA GLY A 297 5.24 -21.48 -13.28
C GLY A 297 5.08 -20.89 -11.90
N ILE A 298 5.37 -19.60 -11.70
CA ILE A 298 5.13 -18.89 -10.44
C ILE A 298 3.62 -18.68 -10.21
N TYR A 299 2.89 -18.40 -11.28
CA TYR A 299 1.43 -18.33 -11.30
C TYR A 299 0.83 -19.36 -12.26
N PRO A 300 -0.34 -19.91 -11.95
CA PRO A 300 -1.09 -20.74 -12.89
C PRO A 300 -1.60 -19.89 -14.05
N GLN A 301 -1.90 -20.54 -15.16
CA GLN A 301 -2.62 -19.91 -16.27
C GLN A 301 -4.09 -19.73 -15.84
N GLY A 302 -4.49 -18.51 -15.51
CA GLY A 302 -5.80 -18.22 -14.94
C GLY A 302 -5.84 -18.47 -13.41
N LEU A 303 -5.74 -17.40 -12.62
CA LEU A 303 -5.61 -17.48 -11.16
C LEU A 303 -6.81 -18.12 -10.42
N TYR A 304 -7.99 -18.09 -11.03
CA TYR A 304 -9.25 -18.48 -10.39
C TYR A 304 -10.08 -19.46 -11.25
N GLN A 305 -9.40 -20.27 -12.07
CA GLN A 305 -10.04 -21.28 -12.92
C GLN A 305 -10.18 -22.63 -12.21
#